data_122e6441a5b290c44d6a3b9a76ceb55c
#
_entry.id   122e6441a5b290c44d6a3b9a76ceb55c
#
_cell.length_a   1.000
_cell.length_b   1.000
_cell.length_c   1.000
_cell.angle_alpha   90.00
_cell.angle_beta   90.00
_cell.angle_gamma   90.00
#
_symmetry.space_group_name_H-M   'P 1'
#
loop_
_entity.id
_entity.type
_entity.pdbx_description
1 polymer ?
#
loop_
_entity_poly.entity_id
_entity_poly.type
_entity_poly.pdbx_seq_one_letter_code
_entity_poly.pdbx_strand_id
1 'polypeptide(L)'
;MNPTYDFTGQVAFVTGASSGMGLATARAFAEAGAAVGLADINEDAVSAAAKQLADNGHQVLALVCDVTDEDQVAAAVDRTVEAFGRLDMAYNNAGIMPPPTDAADEGAEQFDRVQGINLRGVWASVKHELRHMRAQGSGAIVNCSSLGGLVGNPGRAAYHASKHGVIGLTKSAALEYGSRNVRINAVCPGTISTRMVDSMVEGGELDRSQAEAGQAIDRLGTADEIAQAVLWLCSDGASYVTGIALPVDGGYTAQ
;
A
#
# COMPACT_ATOMS: atom_id res chain seq x y z
N MET A 1 -23.39 8.23 -1.53
CA MET A 1 -23.52 7.12 -0.55
C MET A 1 -22.23 6.33 -0.67
N ASN A 2 -21.40 6.26 0.36
CA ASN A 2 -20.18 5.45 0.32
C ASN A 2 -20.56 3.97 0.46
N PRO A 3 -19.86 3.05 -0.21
CA PRO A 3 -20.08 1.62 -0.01
C PRO A 3 -19.83 1.27 1.46
N THR A 4 -20.67 0.42 2.02
CA THR A 4 -20.47 -0.15 3.35
C THR A 4 -19.84 -1.53 3.20
N TYR A 5 -18.71 -1.75 3.86
CA TYR A 5 -18.05 -3.05 3.94
C TYR A 5 -18.25 -3.62 5.34
N ASP A 6 -18.39 -4.93 5.44
CA ASP A 6 -18.40 -5.65 6.72
C ASP A 6 -17.29 -6.72 6.66
N PHE A 7 -16.22 -6.45 7.40
CA PHE A 7 -15.07 -7.35 7.57
C PHE A 7 -14.99 -7.93 8.99
N THR A 8 -16.15 -7.99 9.68
CA THR A 8 -16.22 -8.57 11.02
C THR A 8 -15.67 -10.00 11.04
N GLY A 9 -14.73 -10.27 11.95
CA GLY A 9 -14.07 -11.57 12.07
C GLY A 9 -12.97 -11.83 11.05
N GLN A 10 -12.62 -10.85 10.22
CA GLN A 10 -11.50 -10.89 9.29
C GLN A 10 -10.31 -10.07 9.84
N VAL A 11 -9.13 -10.32 9.28
CA VAL A 11 -7.87 -9.71 9.71
C VAL A 11 -7.16 -9.07 8.53
N ALA A 12 -6.76 -7.82 8.69
CA ALA A 12 -5.96 -7.07 7.74
C ALA A 12 -4.54 -6.81 8.27
N PHE A 13 -3.56 -6.79 7.38
CA PHE A 13 -2.20 -6.36 7.64
C PHE A 13 -1.85 -5.19 6.72
N VAL A 14 -1.29 -4.11 7.28
CA VAL A 14 -0.98 -2.89 6.52
C VAL A 14 0.44 -2.43 6.82
N THR A 15 1.28 -2.24 5.78
CA THR A 15 2.63 -1.67 5.91
C THR A 15 2.63 -0.17 5.63
N GLY A 16 3.54 0.59 6.26
CA GLY A 16 3.54 2.04 6.21
C GLY A 16 2.28 2.62 6.83
N ALA A 17 1.81 2.00 7.92
CA ALA A 17 0.49 2.23 8.51
C ALA A 17 0.43 3.38 9.51
N SER A 18 1.56 4.06 9.77
CA SER A 18 1.61 5.16 10.74
C SER A 18 1.07 6.50 10.20
N SER A 19 0.92 6.64 8.88
CA SER A 19 0.50 7.91 8.25
C SER A 19 -0.10 7.73 6.86
N GLY A 20 -0.63 8.81 6.29
CA GLY A 20 -1.04 8.90 4.89
C GLY A 20 -2.03 7.81 4.46
N MET A 21 -1.82 7.23 3.28
CA MET A 21 -2.70 6.21 2.70
C MET A 21 -2.74 4.91 3.53
N GLY A 22 -1.61 4.52 4.13
CA GLY A 22 -1.55 3.33 4.98
C GLY A 22 -2.42 3.47 6.22
N LEU A 23 -2.31 4.59 6.95
CA LEU A 23 -3.14 4.85 8.12
C LEU A 23 -4.63 4.99 7.76
N ALA A 24 -4.96 5.69 6.68
CA ALA A 24 -6.34 5.81 6.22
C ALA A 24 -6.94 4.44 5.88
N THR A 25 -6.17 3.56 5.25
CA THR A 25 -6.62 2.20 4.92
C THR A 25 -6.74 1.33 6.16
N ALA A 26 -5.78 1.39 7.10
CA ALA A 26 -5.85 0.66 8.36
C ALA A 26 -7.08 1.07 9.17
N ARG A 27 -7.36 2.38 9.25
CA ARG A 27 -8.57 2.91 9.88
C ARG A 27 -9.83 2.40 9.18
N ALA A 28 -9.89 2.47 7.86
CA ALA A 28 -11.06 2.03 7.10
C ALA A 28 -11.35 0.53 7.27
N PHE A 29 -10.32 -0.33 7.33
CA PHE A 29 -10.48 -1.75 7.67
C PHE A 29 -11.02 -1.93 9.08
N ALA A 30 -10.48 -1.20 10.07
CA ALA A 30 -10.93 -1.26 11.47
C ALA A 30 -12.38 -0.79 11.63
N GLU A 31 -12.77 0.32 10.98
CA GLU A 31 -14.14 0.84 10.95
C GLU A 31 -15.12 -0.13 10.26
N ALA A 32 -14.63 -0.93 9.31
CA ALA A 32 -15.38 -2.01 8.67
C ALA A 32 -15.40 -3.32 9.50
N GLY A 33 -14.88 -3.33 10.72
CA GLY A 33 -14.96 -4.45 11.66
C GLY A 33 -13.78 -5.44 11.61
N ALA A 34 -12.77 -5.22 10.77
CA ALA A 34 -11.58 -6.07 10.75
C ALA A 34 -10.68 -5.83 11.97
N ALA A 35 -9.99 -6.87 12.42
CA ALA A 35 -8.80 -6.69 13.24
C ALA A 35 -7.61 -6.30 12.33
N VAL A 36 -6.72 -5.38 12.80
CA VAL A 36 -5.68 -4.83 11.92
C VAL A 36 -4.30 -4.85 12.56
N GLY A 37 -3.33 -5.49 11.89
CA GLY A 37 -1.90 -5.33 12.15
C GLY A 37 -1.37 -4.09 11.43
N LEU A 38 -0.91 -3.08 12.19
CA LEU A 38 -0.31 -1.86 11.67
C LEU A 38 1.21 -1.98 11.75
N ALA A 39 1.88 -2.06 10.61
CA ALA A 39 3.33 -2.18 10.53
C ALA A 39 3.96 -0.89 10.00
N ASP A 40 4.97 -0.38 10.69
CA ASP A 40 5.74 0.79 10.27
C ASP A 40 7.14 0.77 10.91
N ILE A 41 8.10 1.42 10.26
CA ILE A 41 9.45 1.57 10.80
C ILE A 41 9.50 2.56 11.98
N ASN A 42 8.58 3.50 12.04
CA ASN A 42 8.50 4.52 13.08
C ASN A 42 7.65 4.00 14.26
N GLU A 43 8.34 3.53 15.31
CA GLU A 43 7.74 2.94 16.50
C GLU A 43 6.76 3.88 17.20
N ASP A 44 7.15 5.13 17.43
CA ASP A 44 6.30 6.11 18.14
C ASP A 44 5.03 6.39 17.33
N ALA A 45 5.16 6.59 16.02
CA ALA A 45 4.05 6.93 15.16
C ALA A 45 3.06 5.75 15.00
N VAL A 46 3.55 4.51 14.81
CA VAL A 46 2.66 3.35 14.67
C VAL A 46 1.98 3.01 15.99
N SER A 47 2.67 3.17 17.12
CA SER A 47 2.10 2.98 18.45
C SER A 47 1.00 4.01 18.75
N ALA A 48 1.22 5.28 18.39
CA ALA A 48 0.22 6.33 18.54
C ALA A 48 -1.02 6.07 17.64
N ALA A 49 -0.80 5.66 16.39
CA ALA A 49 -1.88 5.33 15.46
C ALA A 49 -2.72 4.15 15.97
N ALA A 50 -2.07 3.07 16.38
CA ALA A 50 -2.76 1.92 16.95
C ALA A 50 -3.52 2.27 18.24
N LYS A 51 -2.89 3.06 19.13
CA LYS A 51 -3.56 3.53 20.34
C LYS A 51 -4.83 4.32 20.03
N GLN A 52 -4.78 5.25 19.08
CA GLN A 52 -5.94 6.03 18.66
C GLN A 52 -7.09 5.14 18.17
N LEU A 53 -6.80 4.12 17.37
CA LEU A 53 -7.80 3.18 16.88
C LEU A 53 -8.34 2.29 18.01
N ALA A 54 -7.48 1.82 18.92
CA ALA A 54 -7.88 1.02 20.08
C ALA A 54 -8.78 1.82 21.05
N ASP A 55 -8.48 3.11 21.29
CA ASP A 55 -9.29 3.99 22.11
C ASP A 55 -10.71 4.18 21.53
N ASN A 56 -10.89 4.00 20.23
CA ASN A 56 -12.18 3.98 19.53
C ASN A 56 -12.85 2.58 19.49
N GLY A 57 -12.27 1.59 20.20
CA GLY A 57 -12.85 0.25 20.33
C GLY A 57 -12.46 -0.75 19.23
N HIS A 58 -11.51 -0.40 18.35
CA HIS A 58 -11.06 -1.30 17.28
C HIS A 58 -10.00 -2.28 17.77
N GLN A 59 -9.98 -3.49 17.18
CA GLN A 59 -8.96 -4.49 17.42
C GLN A 59 -7.74 -4.23 16.55
N VAL A 60 -6.65 -3.76 17.14
CA VAL A 60 -5.44 -3.38 16.40
C VAL A 60 -4.18 -3.78 17.13
N LEU A 61 -3.10 -4.01 16.37
CA LEU A 61 -1.77 -4.37 16.86
C LEU A 61 -0.72 -3.47 16.20
N ALA A 62 0.06 -2.75 17.00
CA ALA A 62 1.22 -2.01 16.49
C ALA A 62 2.42 -2.94 16.31
N LEU A 63 3.11 -2.82 15.18
CA LEU A 63 4.24 -3.65 14.78
C LEU A 63 5.36 -2.76 14.24
N VAL A 64 6.51 -2.73 14.92
CA VAL A 64 7.70 -2.08 14.37
C VAL A 64 8.28 -3.00 13.29
N CYS A 65 8.42 -2.47 12.08
CA CYS A 65 8.86 -3.26 10.94
C CYS A 65 9.55 -2.39 9.89
N ASP A 66 10.83 -2.64 9.65
CA ASP A 66 11.53 -2.18 8.46
C ASP A 66 11.28 -3.18 7.33
N VAL A 67 10.57 -2.77 6.28
CA VAL A 67 10.25 -3.64 5.15
C VAL A 67 11.48 -4.05 4.31
N THR A 68 12.63 -3.43 4.51
CA THR A 68 13.89 -3.83 3.89
C THR A 68 14.52 -5.05 4.57
N ASP A 69 14.12 -5.34 5.80
CA ASP A 69 14.51 -6.51 6.58
C ASP A 69 13.43 -7.59 6.48
N GLU A 70 13.73 -8.64 5.72
CA GLU A 70 12.77 -9.72 5.46
C GLU A 70 12.36 -10.47 6.74
N ASP A 71 13.27 -10.60 7.72
CA ASP A 71 12.97 -11.31 8.99
C ASP A 71 12.00 -10.47 9.85
N GLN A 72 12.11 -9.14 9.84
CA GLN A 72 11.14 -8.26 10.49
C GLN A 72 9.77 -8.32 9.82
N VAL A 73 9.73 -8.37 8.49
CA VAL A 73 8.47 -8.55 7.73
C VAL A 73 7.82 -9.89 8.11
N ALA A 74 8.60 -10.98 8.10
CA ALA A 74 8.11 -12.30 8.51
C ALA A 74 7.51 -12.26 9.92
N ALA A 75 8.26 -11.71 10.88
CA ALA A 75 7.82 -11.60 12.27
C ALA A 75 6.56 -10.73 12.42
N ALA A 76 6.43 -9.63 11.66
CA ALA A 76 5.27 -8.75 11.72
C ALA A 76 3.99 -9.46 11.20
N VAL A 77 4.10 -10.19 10.10
CA VAL A 77 2.99 -11.00 9.55
C VAL A 77 2.62 -12.13 10.52
N ASP A 78 3.61 -12.88 11.02
CA ASP A 78 3.39 -13.99 11.95
C ASP A 78 2.72 -13.51 13.25
N ARG A 79 3.19 -12.41 13.84
CA ARG A 79 2.58 -11.80 15.04
C ARG A 79 1.15 -11.33 14.80
N THR A 80 0.81 -10.85 13.60
CA THR A 80 -0.57 -10.51 13.24
C THR A 80 -1.45 -11.75 13.26
N VAL A 81 -0.98 -12.86 12.67
CA VAL A 81 -1.71 -14.13 12.66
C VAL A 81 -1.79 -14.75 14.06
N GLU A 82 -0.71 -14.67 14.85
CA GLU A 82 -0.71 -15.15 16.24
C GLU A 82 -1.72 -14.38 17.10
N ALA A 83 -1.83 -13.07 16.93
CA ALA A 83 -2.74 -12.23 17.72
C ALA A 83 -4.22 -12.44 17.34
N PHE A 84 -4.53 -12.64 16.06
CA PHE A 84 -5.89 -12.62 15.55
C PHE A 84 -6.36 -13.95 14.90
N GLY A 85 -5.47 -14.93 14.77
CA GLY A 85 -5.79 -16.30 14.34
C GLY A 85 -5.83 -16.53 12.83
N ARG A 86 -5.76 -15.49 12.00
CA ARG A 86 -5.88 -15.57 10.54
C ARG A 86 -5.27 -14.35 9.83
N LEU A 87 -5.20 -14.39 8.50
CA LEU A 87 -4.86 -13.24 7.66
C LEU A 87 -5.71 -13.26 6.39
N ASP A 88 -6.65 -12.33 6.25
CA ASP A 88 -7.58 -12.28 5.13
C ASP A 88 -7.21 -11.25 4.08
N MET A 89 -6.68 -10.13 4.54
CA MET A 89 -6.39 -8.99 3.69
C MET A 89 -5.00 -8.43 4.00
N ALA A 90 -4.32 -7.94 2.97
CA ALA A 90 -3.07 -7.21 3.13
C ALA A 90 -3.01 -5.99 2.22
N TYR A 91 -2.47 -4.90 2.73
CA TYR A 91 -2.15 -3.71 1.96
C TYR A 91 -0.67 -3.36 2.09
N ASN A 92 0.11 -3.65 1.06
CA ASN A 92 1.54 -3.39 0.98
C ASN A 92 1.78 -1.97 0.50
N ASN A 93 1.80 -1.00 1.44
CA ASN A 93 1.81 0.42 1.14
C ASN A 93 3.16 1.10 1.44
N ALA A 94 4.00 0.55 2.31
CA ALA A 94 5.28 1.15 2.66
C ALA A 94 6.10 1.52 1.40
N GLY A 95 6.60 2.75 1.36
CA GLY A 95 7.34 3.24 0.21
C GLY A 95 7.87 4.65 0.41
N ILE A 96 8.88 4.98 -0.39
CA ILE A 96 9.49 6.31 -0.45
C ILE A 96 9.51 6.82 -1.88
N MET A 97 9.55 8.15 -2.02
CA MET A 97 9.84 8.84 -3.25
C MET A 97 10.92 9.89 -2.98
N PRO A 98 12.15 9.70 -3.46
CA PRO A 98 13.23 10.67 -3.26
C PRO A 98 13.01 11.92 -4.10
N PRO A 99 13.74 13.03 -3.84
CA PRO A 99 13.76 14.19 -4.70
C PRO A 99 14.07 13.84 -6.16
N PRO A 100 13.56 14.65 -7.13
CA PRO A 100 13.85 14.40 -8.54
C PRO A 100 15.35 14.56 -8.81
N THR A 101 15.91 13.63 -9.59
CA THR A 101 17.33 13.62 -9.96
C THR A 101 17.45 13.25 -11.45
N ASP A 102 18.36 13.89 -12.20
CA ASP A 102 18.64 13.47 -13.57
C ASP A 102 19.09 11.99 -13.59
N ALA A 103 18.60 11.23 -14.56
CA ALA A 103 18.87 9.79 -14.61
C ALA A 103 20.38 9.44 -14.76
N ALA A 104 21.18 10.37 -15.31
CA ALA A 104 22.63 10.19 -15.42
C ALA A 104 23.36 10.46 -14.10
N ASP A 105 22.75 11.20 -13.19
CA ASP A 105 23.34 11.63 -11.91
C ASP A 105 22.74 10.86 -10.70
N GLU A 106 21.77 9.97 -10.91
CA GLU A 106 21.16 9.18 -9.84
C GLU A 106 22.18 8.20 -9.24
N GLY A 107 22.52 8.38 -7.96
CA GLY A 107 23.49 7.54 -7.26
C GLY A 107 22.96 6.12 -7.00
N ALA A 108 23.85 5.12 -7.12
CA ALA A 108 23.51 3.72 -6.89
C ALA A 108 22.91 3.45 -5.50
N GLU A 109 23.40 4.13 -4.45
CA GLU A 109 22.87 3.99 -3.09
C GLU A 109 21.39 4.42 -3.01
N GLN A 110 21.02 5.53 -3.67
CA GLN A 110 19.63 5.97 -3.73
C GLN A 110 18.77 5.00 -4.52
N PHE A 111 19.27 4.53 -5.68
CA PHE A 111 18.59 3.51 -6.48
C PHE A 111 18.31 2.26 -5.63
N ASP A 112 19.35 1.70 -5.00
CA ASP A 112 19.25 0.49 -4.18
C ASP A 112 18.29 0.68 -2.99
N ARG A 113 18.32 1.85 -2.34
CA ARG A 113 17.39 2.19 -1.25
C ARG A 113 15.94 2.20 -1.74
N VAL A 114 15.66 2.83 -2.88
CA VAL A 114 14.30 2.86 -3.45
C VAL A 114 13.84 1.45 -3.83
N GLN A 115 14.69 0.65 -4.51
CA GLN A 115 14.36 -0.73 -4.85
C GLN A 115 14.16 -1.59 -3.60
N GLY A 116 15.01 -1.40 -2.59
CA GLY A 116 14.94 -2.12 -1.32
C GLY A 116 13.60 -1.93 -0.62
N ILE A 117 13.13 -0.69 -0.52
CA ILE A 117 11.87 -0.36 0.17
C ILE A 117 10.67 -0.67 -0.72
N ASN A 118 10.61 -0.06 -1.93
CA ASN A 118 9.40 -0.02 -2.74
C ASN A 118 9.10 -1.32 -3.48
N LEU A 119 10.13 -2.13 -3.81
CA LEU A 119 9.95 -3.36 -4.56
C LEU A 119 10.29 -4.60 -3.72
N ARG A 120 11.51 -4.66 -3.16
CA ARG A 120 11.91 -5.82 -2.35
C ARG A 120 11.07 -5.95 -1.08
N GLY A 121 10.73 -4.81 -0.42
CA GLY A 121 9.83 -4.80 0.74
C GLY A 121 8.43 -5.32 0.42
N VAL A 122 7.86 -4.92 -0.72
CA VAL A 122 6.57 -5.46 -1.19
C VAL A 122 6.69 -6.95 -1.48
N TRP A 123 7.76 -7.40 -2.15
CA TRP A 123 8.01 -8.81 -2.40
C TRP A 123 8.11 -9.63 -1.10
N ALA A 124 8.83 -9.15 -0.09
CA ALA A 124 8.96 -9.80 1.20
C ALA A 124 7.60 -9.92 1.89
N SER A 125 6.80 -8.84 1.90
CA SER A 125 5.45 -8.85 2.46
C SER A 125 4.55 -9.88 1.77
N VAL A 126 4.44 -9.81 0.44
CA VAL A 126 3.66 -10.77 -0.36
C VAL A 126 4.10 -12.22 -0.09
N LYS A 127 5.41 -12.50 -0.01
CA LYS A 127 5.95 -13.84 0.28
C LYS A 127 5.45 -14.40 1.60
N HIS A 128 5.47 -13.61 2.67
CA HIS A 128 5.09 -14.06 4.01
C HIS A 128 3.57 -14.10 4.18
N GLU A 129 2.82 -13.15 3.62
CA GLU A 129 1.36 -13.16 3.56
C GLU A 129 0.82 -14.41 2.83
N LEU A 130 1.41 -14.72 1.67
CA LEU A 130 1.03 -15.88 0.88
C LEU A 130 1.27 -17.22 1.58
N ARG A 131 2.23 -17.33 2.50
CA ARG A 131 2.43 -18.54 3.31
C ARG A 131 1.21 -18.84 4.17
N HIS A 132 0.65 -17.83 4.82
CA HIS A 132 -0.54 -17.95 5.65
C HIS A 132 -1.80 -18.13 4.78
N MET A 133 -2.02 -17.28 3.79
CA MET A 133 -3.19 -17.32 2.92
C MET A 133 -3.28 -18.62 2.13
N ARG A 134 -2.14 -19.19 1.69
CA ARG A 134 -2.08 -20.50 1.03
C ARG A 134 -2.53 -21.63 1.95
N ALA A 135 -2.09 -21.61 3.21
CA ALA A 135 -2.47 -22.61 4.19
C ALA A 135 -3.95 -22.46 4.58
N GLN A 136 -4.45 -21.22 4.63
CA GLN A 136 -5.84 -20.87 4.93
C GLN A 136 -6.80 -21.21 3.76
N GLY A 137 -6.31 -21.18 2.50
CA GLY A 137 -7.11 -21.40 1.30
C GLY A 137 -7.94 -20.19 0.87
N SER A 138 -7.62 -18.98 1.35
CA SER A 138 -8.27 -17.73 0.97
C SER A 138 -7.40 -16.53 1.30
N GLY A 139 -7.58 -15.41 0.59
CA GLY A 139 -6.93 -14.15 0.90
C GLY A 139 -7.07 -13.09 -0.21
N ALA A 140 -6.80 -11.84 0.14
CA ALA A 140 -6.75 -10.74 -0.81
C ALA A 140 -5.57 -9.81 -0.48
N ILE A 141 -4.65 -9.63 -1.42
CA ILE A 141 -3.49 -8.75 -1.29
C ILE A 141 -3.64 -7.58 -2.26
N VAL A 142 -3.43 -6.38 -1.76
CA VAL A 142 -3.34 -5.16 -2.57
C VAL A 142 -1.95 -4.54 -2.39
N ASN A 143 -1.23 -4.39 -3.48
CA ASN A 143 0.07 -3.75 -3.50
C ASN A 143 -0.05 -2.28 -3.92
N CYS A 144 0.63 -1.38 -3.23
CA CYS A 144 0.67 0.03 -3.59
C CYS A 144 1.73 0.28 -4.67
N SER A 145 1.29 0.37 -5.93
CA SER A 145 2.11 0.91 -7.00
C SER A 145 2.00 2.45 -7.03
N SER A 146 1.78 3.03 -8.17
CA SER A 146 1.64 4.47 -8.41
C SER A 146 1.16 4.68 -9.85
N LEU A 147 0.67 5.88 -10.19
CA LEU A 147 0.64 6.32 -11.59
C LEU A 147 2.01 6.12 -12.26
N GLY A 148 3.11 6.32 -11.50
CA GLY A 148 4.49 6.07 -11.95
C GLY A 148 4.86 4.59 -12.16
N GLY A 149 3.94 3.66 -11.92
CA GLY A 149 4.04 2.26 -12.36
C GLY A 149 3.35 2.00 -13.69
N LEU A 150 2.62 2.99 -14.23
CA LEU A 150 1.89 2.92 -15.51
C LEU A 150 2.50 3.82 -16.58
N VAL A 151 3.03 4.98 -16.16
CA VAL A 151 3.67 5.98 -17.04
C VAL A 151 5.00 6.42 -16.46
N GLY A 152 5.79 7.16 -17.26
CA GLY A 152 7.06 7.75 -16.82
C GLY A 152 6.96 9.26 -16.59
N ASN A 153 7.68 9.78 -15.59
CA ASN A 153 7.90 11.20 -15.39
C ASN A 153 9.41 11.48 -15.24
N PRO A 154 9.93 12.57 -15.78
CA PRO A 154 11.35 12.93 -15.66
C PRO A 154 11.82 12.99 -14.19
N GLY A 155 13.09 12.66 -13.95
CA GLY A 155 13.73 12.79 -12.65
C GLY A 155 13.33 11.72 -11.61
N ARG A 156 12.67 10.64 -11.99
CA ARG A 156 12.12 9.63 -11.06
C ARG A 156 12.43 8.18 -11.49
N ALA A 157 13.60 7.95 -12.12
CA ALA A 157 13.89 6.66 -12.75
C ALA A 157 13.82 5.48 -11.78
N ALA A 158 14.53 5.53 -10.63
CA ALA A 158 14.49 4.47 -9.63
C ALA A 158 13.07 4.22 -9.08
N TYR A 159 12.34 5.31 -8.80
CA TYR A 159 10.96 5.20 -8.29
C TYR A 159 10.04 4.52 -9.29
N HIS A 160 10.05 4.95 -10.56
CA HIS A 160 9.20 4.35 -11.60
C HIS A 160 9.60 2.90 -11.86
N ALA A 161 10.90 2.57 -11.90
CA ALA A 161 11.37 1.20 -12.02
C ALA A 161 10.79 0.31 -10.90
N SER A 162 10.83 0.79 -9.64
CA SER A 162 10.27 0.06 -8.50
C SER A 162 8.76 -0.16 -8.64
N LYS A 163 8.01 0.89 -9.06
CA LYS A 163 6.54 0.82 -9.15
C LYS A 163 6.05 0.00 -10.35
N HIS A 164 6.78 0.00 -11.47
CA HIS A 164 6.55 -0.96 -12.56
C HIS A 164 6.86 -2.40 -12.11
N GLY A 165 7.93 -2.59 -11.33
CA GLY A 165 8.29 -3.88 -10.75
C GLY A 165 7.20 -4.45 -9.84
N VAL A 166 6.55 -3.61 -9.02
CA VAL A 166 5.40 -3.99 -8.17
C VAL A 166 4.24 -4.51 -9.02
N ILE A 167 3.94 -3.88 -10.17
CA ILE A 167 2.88 -4.36 -11.07
C ILE A 167 3.27 -5.72 -11.68
N GLY A 168 4.53 -5.90 -12.09
CA GLY A 168 5.03 -7.17 -12.59
C GLY A 168 4.91 -8.30 -11.54
N LEU A 169 5.35 -8.03 -10.32
CA LEU A 169 5.21 -8.94 -9.17
C LEU A 169 3.75 -9.31 -8.92
N THR A 170 2.86 -8.31 -8.89
CA THR A 170 1.42 -8.48 -8.68
C THR A 170 0.81 -9.42 -9.71
N LYS A 171 1.08 -9.21 -11.00
CA LYS A 171 0.56 -10.03 -12.09
C LYS A 171 1.04 -11.48 -11.99
N SER A 172 2.34 -11.68 -11.73
CA SER A 172 2.92 -13.02 -11.63
C SER A 172 2.32 -13.80 -10.46
N ALA A 173 2.28 -13.19 -9.26
CA ALA A 173 1.72 -13.82 -8.07
C ALA A 173 0.21 -14.08 -8.21
N ALA A 174 -0.55 -13.19 -8.86
CA ALA A 174 -1.99 -13.34 -9.10
C ALA A 174 -2.29 -14.58 -9.96
N LEU A 175 -1.50 -14.80 -11.01
CA LEU A 175 -1.65 -15.99 -11.88
C LEU A 175 -1.31 -17.28 -11.14
N GLU A 176 -0.31 -17.25 -10.26
CA GLU A 176 0.10 -18.42 -9.49
C GLU A 176 -0.90 -18.81 -8.41
N TYR A 177 -1.53 -17.82 -7.75
CA TYR A 177 -2.34 -18.05 -6.57
C TYR A 177 -3.86 -17.97 -6.81
N GLY A 178 -4.31 -17.55 -7.98
CA GLY A 178 -5.74 -17.44 -8.30
C GLY A 178 -6.51 -18.75 -8.11
N SER A 179 -5.96 -19.90 -8.53
CA SER A 179 -6.56 -21.22 -8.33
C SER A 179 -6.56 -21.69 -6.86
N ARG A 180 -5.87 -20.98 -5.98
CA ARG A 180 -5.79 -21.24 -4.54
C ARG A 180 -6.70 -20.30 -3.74
N ASN A 181 -7.62 -19.61 -4.43
CA ASN A 181 -8.55 -18.65 -3.85
C ASN A 181 -7.84 -17.46 -3.14
N VAL A 182 -6.68 -17.04 -3.66
CA VAL A 182 -5.99 -15.82 -3.21
C VAL A 182 -5.93 -14.83 -4.37
N ARG A 183 -6.50 -13.65 -4.18
CA ARG A 183 -6.50 -12.58 -5.17
C ARG A 183 -5.38 -11.58 -4.85
N ILE A 184 -4.66 -11.14 -5.86
CA ILE A 184 -3.55 -10.20 -5.71
C ILE A 184 -3.70 -9.10 -6.76
N ASN A 185 -3.83 -7.86 -6.31
CA ASN A 185 -4.03 -6.70 -7.17
C ASN A 185 -3.07 -5.57 -6.78
N ALA A 186 -2.97 -4.56 -7.61
CA ALA A 186 -2.27 -3.33 -7.28
C ALA A 186 -3.22 -2.13 -7.42
N VAL A 187 -3.10 -1.15 -6.53
CA VAL A 187 -3.62 0.21 -6.74
C VAL A 187 -2.50 1.08 -7.28
N CYS A 188 -2.86 2.00 -8.16
CA CYS A 188 -1.94 2.96 -8.77
C CYS A 188 -2.43 4.39 -8.44
N PRO A 189 -2.11 4.91 -7.23
CA PRO A 189 -2.53 6.25 -6.84
C PRO A 189 -1.96 7.32 -7.75
N GLY A 190 -2.74 8.37 -7.99
CA GLY A 190 -2.28 9.65 -8.51
C GLY A 190 -1.55 10.46 -7.45
N THR A 191 -1.58 11.79 -7.59
CA THR A 191 -1.07 12.68 -6.55
C THR A 191 -2.11 12.79 -5.43
N ILE A 192 -1.76 12.27 -4.26
CA ILE A 192 -2.66 12.16 -3.10
C ILE A 192 -2.20 13.14 -2.02
N SER A 193 -3.11 13.94 -1.49
CA SER A 193 -2.86 14.87 -0.38
C SER A 193 -2.46 14.09 0.87
N THR A 194 -1.15 14.09 1.13
CA THR A 194 -0.51 13.39 2.25
C THR A 194 0.67 14.24 2.73
N ARG A 195 1.15 13.97 3.95
CA ARG A 195 2.35 14.65 4.46
C ARG A 195 3.56 14.55 3.51
N MET A 196 3.71 13.44 2.79
CA MET A 196 4.78 13.29 1.79
C MET A 196 4.65 14.34 0.67
N VAL A 197 3.44 14.50 0.13
CA VAL A 197 3.16 15.49 -0.93
C VAL A 197 3.28 16.92 -0.39
N ASP A 198 2.80 17.17 0.83
CA ASP A 198 2.94 18.50 1.46
C ASP A 198 4.42 18.88 1.62
N SER A 199 5.27 17.93 2.10
CA SER A 199 6.73 18.16 2.19
C SER A 199 7.38 18.42 0.83
N MET A 200 6.94 17.76 -0.24
CA MET A 200 7.45 18.00 -1.60
C MET A 200 7.05 19.38 -2.11
N VAL A 201 5.86 19.86 -1.80
CA VAL A 201 5.40 21.21 -2.14
C VAL A 201 6.19 22.25 -1.37
N GLU A 202 6.36 22.07 -0.06
CA GLU A 202 7.17 22.95 0.80
C GLU A 202 8.64 23.00 0.37
N GLY A 203 9.19 21.84 -0.07
CA GLY A 203 10.56 21.71 -0.60
C GLY A 203 10.74 22.23 -2.03
N GLY A 204 9.67 22.67 -2.71
CA GLY A 204 9.72 23.13 -4.09
C GLY A 204 9.94 22.02 -5.14
N GLU A 205 9.79 20.76 -4.75
CA GLU A 205 9.93 19.59 -5.63
C GLU A 205 8.67 19.32 -6.46
N LEU A 206 7.53 19.83 -6.02
CA LEU A 206 6.22 19.69 -6.64
C LEU A 206 5.48 21.02 -6.62
N ASP A 207 5.03 21.47 -7.78
CA ASP A 207 4.06 22.55 -7.89
C ASP A 207 2.65 21.98 -7.71
N ARG A 208 1.97 22.39 -6.64
CA ARG A 208 0.63 21.89 -6.29
C ARG A 208 -0.38 22.19 -7.39
N SER A 209 -0.37 23.38 -7.97
CA SER A 209 -1.32 23.78 -9.02
C SER A 209 -1.13 22.94 -10.29
N GLN A 210 0.14 22.69 -10.67
CA GLN A 210 0.43 21.80 -11.80
C GLN A 210 0.04 20.35 -11.52
N ALA A 211 0.24 19.88 -10.29
CA ALA A 211 -0.17 18.54 -9.90
C ALA A 211 -1.69 18.38 -9.93
N GLU A 212 -2.45 19.38 -9.50
CA GLU A 212 -3.92 19.41 -9.57
C GLU A 212 -4.39 19.45 -11.02
N ALA A 213 -3.89 20.36 -11.84
CA ALA A 213 -4.25 20.52 -13.24
C ALA A 213 -3.85 19.31 -14.13
N GLY A 214 -2.88 18.51 -13.70
CA GLY A 214 -2.47 17.28 -14.37
C GLY A 214 -3.49 16.14 -14.24
N GLN A 215 -4.45 16.27 -13.33
CA GLN A 215 -5.50 15.28 -13.10
C GLN A 215 -6.82 15.77 -13.72
N ALA A 216 -7.51 14.93 -14.50
CA ALA A 216 -8.75 15.32 -15.17
C ALA A 216 -9.87 15.78 -14.19
N ILE A 217 -9.78 15.36 -12.91
CA ILE A 217 -10.69 15.80 -11.83
C ILE A 217 -10.29 17.17 -11.25
N ASP A 218 -9.13 17.73 -11.64
CA ASP A 218 -8.63 19.07 -11.26
C ASP A 218 -8.50 19.30 -9.75
N ARG A 219 -8.06 18.27 -9.03
CA ARG A 219 -7.70 18.29 -7.60
C ARG A 219 -6.80 17.12 -7.23
N LEU A 220 -6.11 17.24 -6.12
CA LEU A 220 -5.45 16.08 -5.51
C LEU A 220 -6.47 15.05 -5.01
N GLY A 221 -6.11 13.77 -5.07
CA GLY A 221 -6.85 12.72 -4.42
C GLY A 221 -6.67 12.77 -2.89
N THR A 222 -7.53 12.07 -2.15
CA THR A 222 -7.43 11.92 -0.71
C THR A 222 -6.96 10.51 -0.35
N ALA A 223 -6.36 10.35 0.83
CA ALA A 223 -5.98 9.04 1.35
C ALA A 223 -7.19 8.10 1.52
N ASP A 224 -8.35 8.66 1.85
CA ASP A 224 -9.59 7.89 2.00
C ASP A 224 -10.11 7.36 0.65
N GLU A 225 -9.92 8.07 -0.45
CA GLU A 225 -10.27 7.57 -1.80
C GLU A 225 -9.42 6.35 -2.18
N ILE A 226 -8.16 6.33 -1.80
CA ILE A 226 -7.30 5.15 -1.98
C ILE A 226 -7.75 4.01 -1.07
N ALA A 227 -8.05 4.31 0.22
CA ALA A 227 -8.54 3.31 1.16
C ALA A 227 -9.81 2.62 0.65
N GLN A 228 -10.77 3.36 0.08
CA GLN A 228 -12.00 2.79 -0.50
C GLN A 228 -11.70 1.83 -1.67
N ALA A 229 -10.75 2.16 -2.53
CA ALA A 229 -10.34 1.27 -3.62
C ALA A 229 -9.69 -0.01 -3.09
N VAL A 230 -8.86 0.08 -2.03
CA VAL A 230 -8.24 -1.08 -1.38
C VAL A 230 -9.30 -1.97 -0.73
N LEU A 231 -10.24 -1.40 0.03
CA LEU A 231 -11.32 -2.16 0.64
C LEU A 231 -12.16 -2.89 -0.41
N TRP A 232 -12.51 -2.22 -1.52
CA TRP A 232 -13.23 -2.86 -2.62
C TRP A 232 -12.44 -4.04 -3.20
N LEU A 233 -11.15 -3.86 -3.50
CA LEU A 233 -10.30 -4.93 -4.01
C LEU A 233 -10.16 -6.10 -3.02
N CYS A 234 -10.29 -5.86 -1.72
CA CYS A 234 -10.28 -6.90 -0.69
C CYS A 234 -11.65 -7.57 -0.51
N SER A 235 -12.74 -6.92 -0.88
CA SER A 235 -14.12 -7.41 -0.67
C SER A 235 -14.56 -8.47 -1.69
N ASP A 236 -15.68 -9.13 -1.39
CA ASP A 236 -16.37 -10.06 -2.30
C ASP A 236 -16.87 -9.37 -3.57
N GLY A 237 -17.08 -8.05 -3.54
CA GLY A 237 -17.40 -7.26 -4.72
C GLY A 237 -16.32 -7.28 -5.80
N ALA A 238 -15.09 -7.68 -5.47
CA ALA A 238 -13.97 -7.86 -6.38
C ALA A 238 -13.59 -9.35 -6.56
N SER A 239 -14.49 -10.29 -6.30
CA SER A 239 -14.22 -11.74 -6.30
C SER A 239 -13.70 -12.27 -7.65
N TYR A 240 -13.95 -11.59 -8.76
CA TYR A 240 -13.44 -11.95 -10.09
C TYR A 240 -12.35 -11.00 -10.59
N VAL A 241 -11.72 -10.22 -9.68
CA VAL A 241 -10.66 -9.26 -9.99
C VAL A 241 -9.36 -9.73 -9.38
N THR A 242 -8.39 -10.12 -10.22
CA THR A 242 -7.04 -10.48 -9.81
C THR A 242 -6.02 -10.11 -10.90
N GLY A 243 -4.83 -9.68 -10.51
CA GLY A 243 -3.75 -9.28 -11.42
C GLY A 243 -3.91 -7.88 -12.05
N ILE A 244 -4.91 -7.09 -11.62
CA ILE A 244 -5.09 -5.73 -12.13
C ILE A 244 -4.10 -4.75 -11.49
N ALA A 245 -3.70 -3.74 -12.28
CA ALA A 245 -3.13 -2.49 -11.81
C ALA A 245 -4.20 -1.41 -11.95
N LEU A 246 -4.91 -1.10 -10.86
CA LEU A 246 -6.05 -0.19 -10.84
C LEU A 246 -5.62 1.27 -10.67
N PRO A 247 -5.74 2.14 -11.68
CA PRO A 247 -5.51 3.56 -11.50
C PRO A 247 -6.56 4.17 -10.56
N VAL A 248 -6.10 4.93 -9.56
CA VAL A 248 -6.92 5.76 -8.68
C VAL A 248 -6.25 7.14 -8.67
N ASP A 249 -6.31 7.80 -9.82
CA ASP A 249 -5.39 8.88 -10.19
C ASP A 249 -6.07 10.13 -10.77
N GLY A 250 -7.39 10.23 -10.62
CA GLY A 250 -8.16 11.36 -11.14
C GLY A 250 -8.13 11.49 -12.67
N GLY A 251 -7.83 10.41 -13.39
CA GLY A 251 -7.76 10.38 -14.85
C GLY A 251 -6.38 10.79 -15.41
N TYR A 252 -5.35 10.91 -14.57
CA TYR A 252 -4.00 11.29 -15.01
C TYR A 252 -3.46 10.36 -16.10
N THR A 253 -3.65 9.05 -15.98
CA THR A 253 -3.12 8.06 -16.93
C THR A 253 -4.08 7.70 -18.07
N ALA A 254 -5.22 8.39 -18.18
CA ALA A 254 -6.21 8.15 -19.23
C ALA A 254 -5.95 8.95 -20.52
N GLN A 255 -4.92 9.78 -20.56
CA GLN A 255 -4.52 10.65 -21.66
C GLN A 255 -3.29 10.14 -22.40
#